data_2c62a466e2a54ea47f3ab3680036a842
#
_entry.id   2c62a466e2a54ea47f3ab3680036a842
#
_cell.length_a   1.000
_cell.length_b   1.000
_cell.length_c   1.000
_cell.angle_alpha   90.00
_cell.angle_beta   90.00
_cell.angle_gamma   90.00
#
_symmetry.space_group_name_H-M   'P 1'
#
loop_
_entity.id
_entity.type
_entity.pdbx_description
1 polymer ?
#
loop_
_entity_poly.entity_id
_entity_poly.type
_entity_poly.pdbx_seq_one_letter_code
_entity_poly.pdbx_strand_id
1 'polypeptide(L)'
;TDAITPYKDNVVESRLDIYGKDGKYYGFPTHVGTTVAFYNDDLLKAAGIDYTTIKTWDDFKAAGVKYHEATGKNFACAETTAQWMVNLMLAQKGTDYLDKDGNLDLTNDKVVEVLQYIKDMQDAGALATVAGGQPDNEEAYPEYNSGNFAVQIMPFWQTSRFTNYMSDLEGKIAIAAPPVFGDNDAVKTIGGGGTGTAVVKSSKNAELAAEVFAYIKLSE
;
A
#
# COMPACT_ATOMS: atom_id res chain seq x y z
N THR A 1 13.84 18.56 16.65
CA THR A 1 13.97 19.99 16.39
C THR A 1 12.68 20.72 16.77
N ASP A 2 12.80 21.95 17.26
CA ASP A 2 11.64 22.80 17.62
C ASP A 2 11.05 23.50 16.38
N ALA A 3 11.72 23.43 15.24
CA ALA A 3 11.27 23.99 13.96
C ALA A 3 9.89 23.44 13.49
N ILE A 4 9.49 22.28 13.97
CA ILE A 4 8.19 21.65 13.67
C ILE A 4 7.03 22.32 14.43
N THR A 5 7.31 22.91 15.60
CA THR A 5 6.27 23.43 16.51
C THR A 5 5.25 24.36 15.84
N PRO A 6 5.64 25.32 14.98
CA PRO A 6 4.69 26.24 14.35
C PRO A 6 3.73 25.57 13.35
N TYR A 7 4.06 24.36 12.89
CA TYR A 7 3.34 23.64 11.82
C TYR A 7 2.69 22.35 12.29
N LYS A 8 2.74 22.05 13.58
CA LYS A 8 2.34 20.77 14.13
C LYS A 8 0.87 20.43 13.82
N ASP A 9 0.02 21.45 13.82
CA ASP A 9 -1.41 21.31 13.58
C ASP A 9 -1.76 21.09 12.09
N ASN A 10 -0.82 21.31 11.18
CA ASN A 10 -0.99 21.07 9.74
C ASN A 10 -0.72 19.61 9.37
N VAL A 11 -0.25 18.79 10.30
CA VAL A 11 0.24 17.43 10.01
C VAL A 11 -0.52 16.42 10.86
N VAL A 12 -0.88 15.32 10.24
CA VAL A 12 -1.46 14.17 10.96
C VAL A 12 -0.46 13.68 12.01
N GLU A 13 -0.85 13.68 13.28
CA GLU A 13 0.02 13.39 14.43
C GLU A 13 0.78 12.08 14.28
N SER A 14 0.11 11.02 13.85
CA SER A 14 0.74 9.70 13.63
C SER A 14 1.89 9.73 12.60
N ARG A 15 1.94 10.74 11.72
CA ARG A 15 3.05 10.92 10.78
C ARG A 15 4.26 11.59 11.42
N LEU A 16 4.05 12.45 12.40
CA LEU A 16 5.13 13.04 13.20
C LEU A 16 5.73 12.02 14.17
N ASP A 17 4.89 11.18 14.77
CA ASP A 17 5.31 10.19 15.77
C ASP A 17 6.34 9.20 15.23
N ILE A 18 6.24 8.82 13.95
CA ILE A 18 7.23 7.95 13.28
C ILE A 18 8.65 8.55 13.36
N TYR A 19 8.77 9.88 13.36
CA TYR A 19 10.04 10.60 13.45
C TYR A 19 10.31 11.11 14.87
N GLY A 20 9.47 10.73 15.83
CA GLY A 20 9.55 11.13 17.23
C GLY A 20 10.33 10.14 18.09
N LYS A 21 11.12 10.65 19.02
CA LYS A 21 11.75 9.87 20.08
C LYS A 21 11.99 10.77 21.30
N ASP A 22 11.63 10.29 22.51
CA ASP A 22 11.84 10.98 23.77
C ASP A 22 11.30 12.43 23.77
N GLY A 23 10.10 12.63 23.19
CA GLY A 23 9.44 13.94 23.07
C GLY A 23 10.08 14.92 22.07
N LYS A 24 10.99 14.46 21.22
CA LYS A 24 11.66 15.25 20.20
C LYS A 24 11.42 14.68 18.80
N TYR A 25 11.34 15.56 17.81
CA TYR A 25 11.23 15.17 16.41
C TYR A 25 12.56 15.30 15.68
N TYR A 26 12.88 14.30 14.84
CA TYR A 26 14.14 14.16 14.12
C TYR A 26 13.97 14.20 12.61
N GLY A 27 12.73 14.23 12.11
CA GLY A 27 12.42 14.26 10.69
C GLY A 27 11.13 15.00 10.38
N PHE A 28 10.99 15.40 9.13
CA PHE A 28 9.85 16.12 8.58
C PHE A 28 9.12 15.18 7.62
N PRO A 29 7.87 14.76 7.93
CA PRO A 29 7.09 13.92 7.02
C PRO A 29 6.73 14.69 5.75
N THR A 30 6.64 13.98 4.63
CA THR A 30 6.31 14.58 3.34
C THR A 30 4.88 14.28 2.89
N HIS A 31 4.39 13.05 3.12
CA HIS A 31 3.06 12.64 2.69
C HIS A 31 2.51 11.48 3.54
N VAL A 32 1.20 11.27 3.42
CA VAL A 32 0.50 10.10 3.97
C VAL A 32 0.27 9.11 2.82
N GLY A 33 0.80 7.90 2.95
CA GLY A 33 0.60 6.83 1.98
C GLY A 33 -0.44 5.84 2.47
N THR A 34 -1.72 6.10 2.24
CA THR A 34 -2.79 5.14 2.53
C THR A 34 -2.81 4.03 1.49
N THR A 35 -2.92 2.76 1.91
CA THR A 35 -3.10 1.64 0.99
C THR A 35 -4.53 1.64 0.45
N VAL A 36 -4.66 1.47 -0.86
CA VAL A 36 -5.94 1.46 -1.59
C VAL A 36 -5.96 0.32 -2.61
N ALA A 37 -7.11 0.05 -3.18
CA ALA A 37 -7.26 -0.82 -4.33
C ALA A 37 -7.40 0.00 -5.61
N PHE A 38 -6.58 -0.30 -6.61
CA PHE A 38 -6.65 0.25 -7.96
C PHE A 38 -7.24 -0.82 -8.88
N TYR A 39 -8.39 -0.54 -9.47
CA TYR A 39 -9.12 -1.44 -10.35
C TYR A 39 -9.11 -0.91 -11.77
N ASN A 40 -8.69 -1.71 -12.75
CA ASN A 40 -8.96 -1.41 -14.15
C ASN A 40 -10.44 -1.71 -14.44
N ASP A 41 -11.27 -0.68 -14.36
CA ASP A 41 -12.73 -0.78 -14.42
C ASP A 41 -13.22 -1.31 -15.78
N ASP A 42 -12.54 -0.96 -16.88
CA ASP A 42 -12.88 -1.45 -18.21
C ASP A 42 -12.66 -2.96 -18.33
N LEU A 43 -11.54 -3.47 -17.82
CA LEU A 43 -11.26 -4.91 -17.83
C LEU A 43 -12.24 -5.69 -16.94
N LEU A 44 -12.56 -5.14 -15.77
CA LEU A 44 -13.51 -5.79 -14.86
C LEU A 44 -14.92 -5.81 -15.42
N LYS A 45 -15.39 -4.71 -15.99
CA LYS A 45 -16.70 -4.65 -16.67
C LYS A 45 -16.79 -5.62 -17.84
N ALA A 46 -15.73 -5.75 -18.64
CA ALA A 46 -15.67 -6.70 -19.73
C ALA A 46 -15.80 -8.15 -19.25
N ALA A 47 -15.32 -8.47 -18.03
CA ALA A 47 -15.48 -9.75 -17.37
C ALA A 47 -16.79 -9.87 -16.55
N GLY A 48 -17.67 -8.86 -16.60
CA GLY A 48 -18.92 -8.83 -15.84
C GLY A 48 -18.72 -8.70 -14.33
N ILE A 49 -17.66 -8.00 -13.91
CA ILE A 49 -17.33 -7.72 -12.50
C ILE A 49 -17.54 -6.25 -12.21
N ASP A 50 -18.29 -5.97 -11.16
CA ASP A 50 -18.45 -4.62 -10.59
C ASP A 50 -17.52 -4.49 -9.38
N TYR A 51 -16.43 -3.70 -9.49
CA TYR A 51 -15.47 -3.50 -8.41
C TYR A 51 -16.10 -2.92 -7.15
N THR A 52 -17.21 -2.19 -7.28
CA THR A 52 -17.91 -1.58 -6.14
C THR A 52 -18.53 -2.60 -5.20
N THR A 53 -18.69 -3.85 -5.66
CA THR A 53 -19.19 -4.97 -4.84
C THR A 53 -18.09 -5.69 -4.06
N ILE A 54 -16.82 -5.46 -4.37
CA ILE A 54 -15.68 -6.08 -3.71
C ILE A 54 -15.42 -5.34 -2.39
N LYS A 55 -15.86 -5.91 -1.28
CA LYS A 55 -15.74 -5.34 0.07
C LYS A 55 -14.83 -6.15 0.97
N THR A 56 -14.86 -7.45 0.82
CA THR A 56 -14.09 -8.41 1.63
C THR A 56 -13.01 -9.11 0.80
N TRP A 57 -12.05 -9.72 1.48
CA TRP A 57 -11.06 -10.55 0.81
C TRP A 57 -11.70 -11.78 0.14
N ASP A 58 -12.83 -12.26 0.65
CA ASP A 58 -13.58 -13.35 0.00
C ASP A 58 -14.26 -12.86 -1.29
N ASP A 59 -14.82 -11.65 -1.31
CA ASP A 59 -15.31 -11.03 -2.55
C ASP A 59 -14.17 -10.83 -3.55
N PHE A 60 -13.00 -10.40 -3.07
CA PHE A 60 -11.80 -10.19 -3.89
C PHE A 60 -11.33 -11.51 -4.52
N LYS A 61 -11.25 -12.57 -3.73
CA LYS A 61 -10.92 -13.93 -4.21
C LYS A 61 -11.91 -14.40 -5.26
N ALA A 62 -13.22 -14.29 -4.96
CA ALA A 62 -14.27 -14.70 -5.88
C ALA A 62 -14.25 -13.92 -7.20
N ALA A 63 -14.04 -12.59 -7.14
CA ALA A 63 -13.85 -11.74 -8.31
C ALA A 63 -12.63 -12.15 -9.12
N GLY A 64 -11.52 -12.47 -8.45
CA GLY A 64 -10.28 -12.90 -9.09
C GLY A 64 -10.42 -14.22 -9.83
N VAL A 65 -11.05 -15.21 -9.22
CA VAL A 65 -11.36 -16.51 -9.86
C VAL A 65 -12.23 -16.29 -11.10
N LYS A 66 -13.33 -15.52 -10.95
CA LYS A 66 -14.22 -15.20 -12.07
C LYS A 66 -13.50 -14.49 -13.20
N TYR A 67 -12.60 -13.53 -12.87
CA TYR A 67 -11.82 -12.83 -13.88
C TYR A 67 -10.90 -13.77 -14.64
N HIS A 68 -10.20 -14.63 -13.93
CA HIS A 68 -9.30 -15.63 -14.53
C HIS A 68 -10.05 -16.60 -15.45
N GLU A 69 -11.17 -17.15 -14.99
CA GLU A 69 -12.01 -18.06 -15.78
C GLU A 69 -12.58 -17.39 -17.06
N ALA A 70 -12.99 -16.12 -16.95
CA ALA A 70 -13.59 -15.39 -18.08
C ALA A 70 -12.56 -14.94 -19.12
N THR A 71 -11.31 -14.66 -18.71
CA THR A 71 -10.34 -13.98 -19.57
C THR A 71 -9.06 -14.76 -19.83
N GLY A 72 -8.75 -15.77 -19.03
CA GLY A 72 -7.44 -16.44 -18.98
C GLY A 72 -6.31 -15.56 -18.47
N LYS A 73 -6.60 -14.34 -17.98
CA LYS A 73 -5.64 -13.35 -17.48
C LYS A 73 -5.60 -13.34 -15.96
N ASN A 74 -4.70 -12.53 -15.39
CA ASN A 74 -4.47 -12.45 -13.96
C ASN A 74 -5.29 -11.31 -13.34
N PHE A 75 -5.88 -11.54 -12.17
CA PHE A 75 -6.64 -10.50 -11.50
C PHE A 75 -5.72 -9.55 -10.74
N ALA A 76 -4.92 -10.06 -9.80
CA ALA A 76 -4.00 -9.25 -9.01
C ALA A 76 -2.66 -9.96 -8.77
N CYS A 77 -1.68 -9.20 -8.26
CA CYS A 77 -0.34 -9.69 -7.99
C CYS A 77 -0.25 -10.38 -6.62
N ALA A 78 0.35 -11.58 -6.61
CA ALA A 78 0.98 -12.13 -5.42
C ALA A 78 2.41 -11.63 -5.36
N GLU A 79 2.72 -10.81 -4.36
CA GLU A 79 4.02 -10.16 -4.23
C GLU A 79 5.09 -11.16 -3.76
N THR A 80 6.28 -11.11 -4.36
CA THR A 80 7.45 -11.93 -3.99
C THR A 80 8.66 -11.09 -3.62
N THR A 81 8.69 -9.81 -3.98
CA THR A 81 9.77 -8.86 -3.69
C THR A 81 9.30 -7.66 -2.85
N ALA A 82 8.04 -7.65 -2.46
CA ALA A 82 7.42 -6.66 -1.57
C ALA A 82 6.41 -7.34 -0.63
N GLN A 83 5.80 -6.55 0.24
CA GLN A 83 4.84 -7.04 1.24
C GLN A 83 3.67 -6.06 1.47
N TRP A 84 3.25 -5.31 0.47
CA TRP A 84 2.18 -4.31 0.62
C TRP A 84 0.86 -4.94 1.02
N MET A 85 0.42 -5.97 0.29
CA MET A 85 -0.81 -6.69 0.57
C MET A 85 -0.70 -7.51 1.87
N VAL A 86 0.42 -8.19 2.10
CA VAL A 86 0.64 -8.96 3.34
C VAL A 86 0.57 -8.06 4.57
N ASN A 87 1.26 -6.92 4.55
CA ASN A 87 1.24 -5.97 5.67
C ASN A 87 -0.17 -5.45 5.96
N LEU A 88 -0.94 -5.14 4.92
CA LEU A 88 -2.34 -4.74 5.08
C LEU A 88 -3.16 -5.85 5.75
N MET A 89 -3.05 -7.09 5.26
CA MET A 89 -3.80 -8.23 5.79
C MET A 89 -3.41 -8.55 7.24
N LEU A 90 -2.12 -8.50 7.57
CA LEU A 90 -1.65 -8.68 8.96
C LEU A 90 -2.20 -7.63 9.90
N ALA A 91 -2.14 -6.36 9.51
CA ALA A 91 -2.69 -5.27 10.32
C ALA A 91 -4.21 -5.41 10.51
N GLN A 92 -4.95 -5.83 9.48
CA GLN A 92 -6.38 -6.14 9.59
C GLN A 92 -6.67 -7.31 10.53
N LYS A 93 -5.76 -8.28 10.65
CA LYS A 93 -5.83 -9.37 11.64
C LYS A 93 -5.33 -8.96 13.03
N GLY A 94 -4.88 -7.70 13.20
CA GLY A 94 -4.36 -7.19 14.47
C GLY A 94 -3.06 -7.88 14.89
N THR A 95 -2.15 -8.11 13.93
CA THR A 95 -0.85 -8.73 14.15
C THR A 95 0.23 -8.06 13.30
N ASP A 96 1.47 -8.43 13.54
CA ASP A 96 2.66 -8.02 12.80
C ASP A 96 3.64 -9.21 12.76
N TYR A 97 4.73 -9.06 12.06
CA TYR A 97 5.87 -9.99 12.06
C TYR A 97 6.64 -10.01 13.39
N LEU A 98 6.43 -8.99 14.22
CA LEU A 98 7.08 -8.84 15.52
C LEU A 98 6.11 -9.18 16.64
N ASP A 99 6.63 -9.86 17.67
CA ASP A 99 5.91 -10.03 18.93
C ASP A 99 5.89 -8.71 19.74
N LYS A 100 5.21 -8.73 20.87
CA LYS A 100 5.12 -7.58 21.80
C LYS A 100 6.47 -7.11 22.34
N ASP A 101 7.49 -7.96 22.31
CA ASP A 101 8.84 -7.69 22.81
C ASP A 101 9.78 -7.25 21.69
N GLY A 102 9.28 -7.15 20.45
CA GLY A 102 10.04 -6.74 19.27
C GLY A 102 10.87 -7.85 18.62
N ASN A 103 10.63 -9.11 18.96
CA ASN A 103 11.32 -10.24 18.34
C ASN A 103 10.53 -10.71 17.12
N LEU A 104 11.24 -11.19 16.10
CA LEU A 104 10.63 -11.76 14.91
C LEU A 104 9.85 -13.04 15.24
N ASP A 105 8.56 -13.06 14.93
CA ASP A 105 7.64 -14.19 15.11
C ASP A 105 6.86 -14.47 13.81
N LEU A 106 7.49 -15.24 12.93
CA LEU A 106 6.88 -15.68 11.66
C LEU A 106 6.02 -16.95 11.82
N THR A 107 6.00 -17.53 13.02
CA THR A 107 5.21 -18.73 13.33
C THR A 107 3.90 -18.42 14.04
N ASN A 108 3.63 -17.17 14.28
CA ASN A 108 2.36 -16.68 14.79
C ASN A 108 1.19 -17.19 13.92
N ASP A 109 0.18 -17.78 14.55
CA ASP A 109 -0.96 -18.39 13.84
C ASP A 109 -1.63 -17.44 12.83
N LYS A 110 -1.73 -16.14 13.15
CA LYS A 110 -2.33 -15.15 12.23
C LYS A 110 -1.44 -14.83 11.03
N VAL A 111 -0.11 -14.85 11.21
CA VAL A 111 0.84 -14.73 10.10
C VAL A 111 0.70 -15.92 9.16
N VAL A 112 0.67 -17.13 9.72
CA VAL A 112 0.46 -18.37 8.96
C VAL A 112 -0.89 -18.34 8.22
N GLU A 113 -1.97 -17.91 8.90
CA GLU A 113 -3.30 -17.77 8.30
C GLU A 113 -3.30 -16.83 7.09
N VAL A 114 -2.68 -15.65 7.21
CA VAL A 114 -2.60 -14.68 6.11
C VAL A 114 -1.81 -15.24 4.93
N LEU A 115 -0.66 -15.85 5.18
CA LEU A 115 0.17 -16.43 4.13
C LEU A 115 -0.54 -17.61 3.44
N GLN A 116 -1.23 -18.45 4.20
CA GLN A 116 -2.05 -19.53 3.65
C GLN A 116 -3.21 -18.97 2.80
N TYR A 117 -3.87 -17.91 3.25
CA TYR A 117 -4.95 -17.29 2.49
C TYR A 117 -4.47 -16.73 1.14
N ILE A 118 -3.29 -16.09 1.11
CA ILE A 118 -2.67 -15.62 -0.13
C ILE A 118 -2.33 -16.82 -1.05
N LYS A 119 -1.78 -17.88 -0.50
CA LYS A 119 -1.52 -19.11 -1.23
C LYS A 119 -2.78 -19.70 -1.83
N ASP A 120 -3.86 -19.75 -1.05
CA ASP A 120 -5.16 -20.26 -1.51
C ASP A 120 -5.76 -19.39 -2.63
N MET A 121 -5.52 -18.08 -2.62
CA MET A 121 -5.89 -17.19 -3.73
C MET A 121 -5.06 -17.46 -4.98
N GLN A 122 -3.76 -17.75 -4.83
CA GLN A 122 -2.90 -18.14 -5.96
C GLN A 122 -3.34 -19.49 -6.55
N ASP A 123 -3.57 -20.50 -5.71
CA ASP A 123 -3.99 -21.83 -6.16
C ASP A 123 -5.37 -21.81 -6.85
N ALA A 124 -6.22 -20.85 -6.48
CA ALA A 124 -7.52 -20.62 -7.10
C ALA A 124 -7.46 -19.76 -8.39
N GLY A 125 -6.27 -19.28 -8.80
CA GLY A 125 -6.10 -18.44 -9.98
C GLY A 125 -6.48 -16.95 -9.78
N ALA A 126 -6.83 -16.53 -8.55
CA ALA A 126 -7.14 -15.13 -8.25
C ALA A 126 -5.89 -14.24 -8.19
N LEU A 127 -4.73 -14.81 -7.84
CA LEU A 127 -3.45 -14.11 -7.80
C LEU A 127 -2.42 -14.82 -8.66
N ALA A 128 -1.51 -14.04 -9.24
CA ALA A 128 -0.32 -14.56 -9.92
C ALA A 128 0.89 -13.66 -9.66
N THR A 129 2.09 -14.19 -9.82
CA THR A 129 3.31 -13.40 -9.72
C THR A 129 3.47 -12.54 -10.97
N VAL A 130 3.71 -11.25 -10.79
CA VAL A 130 4.02 -10.31 -11.87
C VAL A 130 5.53 -10.26 -12.13
N ALA A 131 5.95 -9.83 -13.31
CA ALA A 131 7.34 -9.58 -13.61
C ALA A 131 7.96 -8.60 -12.60
N GLY A 132 9.17 -8.86 -12.13
CA GLY A 132 9.81 -8.09 -11.05
C GLY A 132 9.26 -8.36 -9.65
N GLY A 133 8.21 -9.18 -9.51
CA GLY A 133 7.69 -9.69 -8.24
C GLY A 133 6.84 -8.73 -7.40
N GLN A 134 6.55 -7.52 -7.90
CA GLN A 134 5.66 -6.54 -7.27
C GLN A 134 5.13 -5.52 -8.28
N PRO A 135 3.98 -4.85 -7.99
CA PRO A 135 3.37 -3.87 -8.91
C PRO A 135 4.21 -2.61 -9.18
N ASP A 136 5.15 -2.25 -8.30
CA ASP A 136 5.98 -1.03 -8.41
C ASP A 136 7.36 -1.29 -9.03
N ASN A 137 7.57 -2.41 -9.69
CA ASN A 137 8.76 -2.66 -10.49
C ASN A 137 8.56 -2.26 -11.95
N GLU A 138 9.60 -1.73 -12.59
CA GLU A 138 9.54 -1.30 -14.00
C GLU A 138 9.14 -2.45 -14.93
N GLU A 139 9.54 -3.66 -14.61
CA GLU A 139 9.17 -4.88 -15.35
C GLU A 139 7.68 -5.22 -15.26
N ALA A 140 6.99 -4.75 -14.21
CA ALA A 140 5.56 -5.00 -14.02
C ALA A 140 4.68 -4.05 -14.86
N TYR A 141 5.12 -2.84 -15.16
CA TYR A 141 4.29 -1.84 -15.83
C TYR A 141 3.76 -2.28 -17.20
N PRO A 142 4.55 -2.94 -18.07
CA PRO A 142 4.04 -3.49 -19.33
C PRO A 142 2.92 -4.52 -19.13
N GLU A 143 2.97 -5.32 -18.08
CA GLU A 143 1.95 -6.32 -17.76
C GLU A 143 0.59 -5.66 -17.43
N TYR A 144 0.63 -4.55 -16.70
CA TYR A 144 -0.57 -3.76 -16.41
C TYR A 144 -1.06 -3.00 -17.65
N ASN A 145 -0.17 -2.35 -18.40
CA ASN A 145 -0.51 -1.64 -19.64
C ASN A 145 -1.19 -2.56 -20.67
N SER A 146 -0.70 -3.79 -20.84
CA SER A 146 -1.31 -4.77 -21.74
C SER A 146 -2.59 -5.41 -21.21
N GLY A 147 -2.96 -5.11 -19.96
CA GLY A 147 -4.13 -5.68 -19.31
C GLY A 147 -3.96 -7.14 -18.90
N ASN A 148 -2.72 -7.62 -18.72
CA ASN A 148 -2.48 -8.96 -18.16
C ASN A 148 -2.82 -9.04 -16.67
N PHE A 149 -2.75 -7.92 -15.97
CA PHE A 149 -3.22 -7.75 -14.59
C PHE A 149 -4.25 -6.62 -14.53
N ALA A 150 -5.32 -6.83 -13.76
CA ALA A 150 -6.44 -5.89 -13.68
C ALA A 150 -6.46 -5.05 -12.39
N VAL A 151 -5.81 -5.52 -11.31
CA VAL A 151 -5.94 -4.92 -9.97
C VAL A 151 -4.59 -4.80 -9.28
N GLN A 152 -4.41 -3.70 -8.54
CA GLN A 152 -3.27 -3.50 -7.63
C GLN A 152 -3.78 -3.12 -6.24
N ILE A 153 -3.24 -3.76 -5.20
CA ILE A 153 -3.40 -3.33 -3.79
C ILE A 153 -2.10 -2.64 -3.40
N MET A 154 -2.10 -1.32 -3.45
CA MET A 154 -0.88 -0.52 -3.31
C MET A 154 -1.15 0.76 -2.52
N PRO A 155 -0.13 1.35 -1.90
CA PRO A 155 -0.25 2.68 -1.31
C PRO A 155 -0.59 3.74 -2.36
N PHE A 156 -1.26 4.81 -1.93
CA PHE A 156 -1.80 5.85 -2.82
C PHE A 156 -0.74 6.55 -3.69
N TRP A 157 0.53 6.56 -3.28
CA TRP A 157 1.62 7.10 -4.08
C TRP A 157 1.82 6.35 -5.41
N GLN A 158 1.28 5.15 -5.56
CA GLN A 158 1.26 4.40 -6.82
C GLN A 158 0.57 5.16 -7.96
N THR A 159 -0.29 6.15 -7.66
CA THR A 159 -0.89 7.04 -8.66
C THR A 159 0.15 7.68 -9.59
N SER A 160 1.32 8.03 -9.05
CA SER A 160 2.41 8.58 -9.85
C SER A 160 2.96 7.59 -10.89
N ARG A 161 2.88 6.29 -10.63
CA ARG A 161 3.32 5.24 -11.56
C ARG A 161 2.35 5.10 -12.73
N PHE A 162 1.05 5.18 -12.45
CA PHE A 162 0.04 5.22 -13.52
C PHE A 162 0.27 6.41 -14.45
N THR A 163 0.50 7.60 -13.89
CA THR A 163 0.74 8.81 -14.68
C THR A 163 2.03 8.74 -15.49
N ASN A 164 3.10 8.23 -14.91
CA ASN A 164 4.45 8.33 -15.51
C ASN A 164 4.81 7.13 -16.39
N TYR A 165 4.28 5.94 -16.11
CA TYR A 165 4.75 4.68 -16.72
C TYR A 165 3.65 3.80 -17.29
N MET A 166 2.38 4.08 -16.94
CA MET A 166 1.24 3.26 -17.37
C MET A 166 0.18 4.13 -18.05
N SER A 167 0.60 4.96 -19.04
CA SER A 167 -0.25 5.92 -19.75
C SER A 167 -1.44 5.26 -20.48
N ASP A 168 -1.31 4.01 -20.90
CA ASP A 168 -2.39 3.26 -21.54
C ASP A 168 -3.59 2.99 -20.61
N LEU A 169 -3.39 3.21 -19.32
CA LEU A 169 -4.42 3.05 -18.27
C LEU A 169 -5.10 4.37 -17.89
N GLU A 170 -4.77 5.49 -18.54
CA GLU A 170 -5.39 6.77 -18.28
C GLU A 170 -6.92 6.69 -18.45
N GLY A 171 -7.65 7.18 -17.44
CA GLY A 171 -9.11 7.15 -17.41
C GLY A 171 -9.75 5.78 -17.15
N LYS A 172 -8.96 4.70 -17.03
CA LYS A 172 -9.47 3.33 -16.83
C LYS A 172 -9.36 2.83 -15.39
N ILE A 173 -8.62 3.55 -14.54
CA ILE A 173 -8.36 3.12 -13.16
C ILE A 173 -9.35 3.77 -12.21
N ALA A 174 -10.12 2.94 -11.53
CA ALA A 174 -10.93 3.31 -10.38
C ALA A 174 -10.16 3.04 -9.08
N ILE A 175 -10.30 3.92 -8.11
CA ILE A 175 -9.66 3.80 -6.79
C ILE A 175 -10.74 3.59 -5.74
N ALA A 176 -10.57 2.58 -4.90
CA ALA A 176 -11.49 2.27 -3.82
C ALA A 176 -10.75 1.89 -2.54
N ALA A 177 -11.48 1.80 -1.43
CA ALA A 177 -10.96 1.19 -0.22
C ALA A 177 -10.50 -0.25 -0.50
N PRO A 178 -9.42 -0.73 0.12
CA PRO A 178 -8.98 -2.10 -0.05
C PRO A 178 -10.00 -3.06 0.60
N PRO A 179 -10.02 -4.33 0.20
CA PRO A 179 -10.82 -5.35 0.86
C PRO A 179 -10.46 -5.49 2.33
N VAL A 180 -11.41 -5.95 3.15
CA VAL A 180 -11.20 -6.25 4.57
C VAL A 180 -11.56 -7.69 4.88
N PHE A 181 -11.06 -8.25 5.98
CA PHE A 181 -11.62 -9.50 6.51
C PHE A 181 -12.99 -9.19 7.12
N GLY A 182 -14.00 -9.99 6.79
CA GLY A 182 -15.43 -9.69 6.97
C GLY A 182 -15.89 -9.21 8.34
N ASP A 183 -15.13 -9.49 9.40
CA ASP A 183 -15.51 -9.19 10.79
C ASP A 183 -14.69 -8.04 11.38
N ASN A 184 -13.81 -7.38 10.62
CA ASN A 184 -12.90 -6.39 11.16
C ASN A 184 -13.24 -4.97 10.72
N ASP A 185 -13.94 -4.24 11.59
CA ASP A 185 -14.18 -2.81 11.42
C ASP A 185 -13.06 -1.90 11.96
N ALA A 186 -12.10 -2.46 12.72
CA ALA A 186 -11.11 -1.66 13.42
C ALA A 186 -10.01 -1.11 12.51
N VAL A 187 -9.46 -1.95 11.60
CA VAL A 187 -8.41 -1.55 10.67
C VAL A 187 -8.87 -1.84 9.24
N LYS A 188 -9.25 -0.81 8.50
CA LYS A 188 -9.67 -0.94 7.09
C LYS A 188 -8.51 -0.79 6.12
N THR A 189 -7.54 0.04 6.47
CA THR A 189 -6.34 0.29 5.67
C THR A 189 -5.18 0.68 6.56
N ILE A 190 -3.98 0.65 6.00
CA ILE A 190 -2.75 1.07 6.67
C ILE A 190 -2.00 2.12 5.85
N GLY A 191 -1.11 2.86 6.51
CA GLY A 191 -0.10 3.63 5.80
C GLY A 191 0.91 2.67 5.14
N GLY A 192 1.08 2.80 3.84
CA GLY A 192 2.06 2.05 3.07
C GLY A 192 3.19 2.96 2.58
N GLY A 193 4.36 2.86 3.20
CA GLY A 193 5.46 3.76 2.94
C GLY A 193 5.22 5.18 3.49
N GLY A 194 5.86 6.12 2.87
CA GLY A 194 5.90 7.52 3.30
C GLY A 194 7.34 7.97 3.44
N THR A 195 7.60 9.20 3.06
CA THR A 195 8.96 9.76 3.06
C THR A 195 9.10 10.80 4.16
N GLY A 196 10.24 10.81 4.82
CA GLY A 196 10.64 11.88 5.72
C GLY A 196 11.97 12.44 5.31
N THR A 197 12.18 13.71 5.62
CA THR A 197 13.45 14.40 5.45
C THR A 197 14.07 14.63 6.81
N ALA A 198 15.35 14.35 6.95
CA ALA A 198 16.11 14.64 8.16
C ALA A 198 17.32 15.51 7.83
N VAL A 199 17.71 16.38 8.75
CA VAL A 199 18.94 17.16 8.64
C VAL A 199 20.06 16.39 9.33
N VAL A 200 21.17 16.18 8.63
CA VAL A 200 22.33 15.51 9.20
C VAL A 200 22.96 16.35 10.32
N LYS A 201 23.26 15.72 11.45
CA LYS A 201 23.80 16.39 12.63
C LYS A 201 25.12 17.14 12.38
N SER A 202 25.91 16.69 11.41
CA SER A 202 27.19 17.30 11.05
C SER A 202 27.05 18.53 10.13
N SER A 203 25.85 18.92 9.72
CA SER A 203 25.63 20.12 8.92
C SER A 203 26.03 21.35 9.72
N LYS A 204 26.81 22.26 9.10
CA LYS A 204 27.17 23.56 9.69
C LYS A 204 25.98 24.51 9.78
N ASN A 205 24.89 24.22 9.04
CA ASN A 205 23.66 25.02 8.96
C ASN A 205 22.45 24.19 9.40
N ALA A 206 22.61 23.31 10.39
CA ALA A 206 21.57 22.37 10.76
C ALA A 206 20.27 23.03 11.24
N GLU A 207 20.38 24.11 12.00
CA GLU A 207 19.24 24.92 12.49
C GLU A 207 18.46 25.54 11.33
N LEU A 208 19.16 26.31 10.48
CA LEU A 208 18.54 26.94 9.30
C LEU A 208 17.93 25.90 8.35
N ALA A 209 18.62 24.81 8.12
CA ALA A 209 18.08 23.71 7.28
C ALA A 209 16.81 23.10 7.88
N ALA A 210 16.75 22.95 9.22
CA ALA A 210 15.55 22.45 9.88
C ALA A 210 14.36 23.42 9.74
N GLU A 211 14.59 24.71 9.88
CA GLU A 211 13.56 25.74 9.67
C GLU A 211 13.04 25.76 8.23
N VAL A 212 13.96 25.71 7.25
CA VAL A 212 13.61 25.67 5.82
C VAL A 212 12.81 24.41 5.48
N PHE A 213 13.23 23.25 5.96
CA PHE A 213 12.49 22.00 5.70
C PHE A 213 11.14 21.96 6.43
N ALA A 214 11.04 22.48 7.65
CA ALA A 214 9.78 22.61 8.34
C ALA A 214 8.80 23.47 7.53
N TYR A 215 9.25 24.62 7.04
CA TYR A 215 8.44 25.48 6.18
C TYR A 215 8.02 24.77 4.88
N ILE A 216 8.98 24.21 4.11
CA ILE A 216 8.69 23.60 2.80
C ILE A 216 7.79 22.37 2.92
N LYS A 217 7.91 21.59 4.00
CA LYS A 217 7.22 20.29 4.13
C LYS A 217 5.93 20.35 4.94
N LEU A 218 5.78 21.34 5.81
CA LEU A 218 4.71 21.36 6.80
C LEU A 218 3.85 22.63 6.75
N SER A 219 4.27 23.70 6.04
CA SER A 219 3.39 24.83 5.78
C SER A 219 2.29 24.45 4.78
N GLU A 220 1.17 25.15 4.83
CA GLU A 220 0.03 25.01 3.91
C GLU A 220 0.43 25.22 2.44
#